data_fd36122f339769a2f19e0bbeb09a9dc4
#
_entry.id   fd36122f339769a2f19e0bbeb09a9dc4
#
_cell.length_a   1.000
_cell.length_b   1.000
_cell.length_c   1.000
_cell.angle_alpha   90.00
_cell.angle_beta   90.00
_cell.angle_gamma   90.00
#
_symmetry.space_group_name_H-M   'P 1'
#
loop_
_entity.id
_entity.type
_entity.pdbx_description
1 polymer ?
#
loop_
_entity_poly.entity_id
_entity_poly.type
_entity_poly.pdbx_seq_one_letter_code
_entity_poly.pdbx_strand_id
1 'polypeptide(L)'
;YIKAGNKLNIGFDVSEFVEKPDMPTATQYVSSGEYFWNSGMFMFKASAFLKALEVHAPDIYSVCKKAIEKTEKDLDFVRVDKDIFASCPSDSIDYAVMEKTSEAAMVTLDAGWSDVGSWSSLWETGEKDANGNVTIGDTLLEGTTNSYVNAEHSLVAVIGLEDVVVVETKDAVMVANKKNAEHIKTVVNRLKAEKRPEFEFHREVFRPWGSYDSIDNGGRFKVKRITVKPGEKLSVQMHHHRAEHWVVVSGTANVTIGDETQMLTENESVYIPIGAVHALENPGKIPLELIEVQSGAYLGEDDIVRFSDRYGRSDK
;
A
#
# COMPACT_ATOMS: atom_id res chain seq x y z
N TYR A 1 -16.53 7.00 -19.52
CA TYR A 1 -17.54 6.47 -20.44
C TYR A 1 -16.97 6.34 -21.84
N ILE A 2 -17.40 5.30 -22.57
CA ILE A 2 -16.93 5.01 -23.92
C ILE A 2 -18.13 4.89 -24.83
N LYS A 3 -18.19 5.72 -25.88
CA LYS A 3 -19.21 5.60 -26.95
C LYS A 3 -18.73 4.64 -28.02
N ALA A 4 -19.52 3.59 -28.27
CA ALA A 4 -19.25 2.66 -29.38
C ALA A 4 -19.41 3.36 -30.71
N GLY A 5 -18.48 3.13 -31.61
CA GLY A 5 -18.57 3.53 -33.01
C GLY A 5 -18.93 2.35 -33.91
N ASN A 6 -18.22 2.17 -35.01
CA ASN A 6 -18.51 1.11 -35.97
C ASN A 6 -18.15 -0.28 -35.38
N LYS A 7 -18.94 -1.28 -35.77
CA LYS A 7 -18.67 -2.67 -35.39
C LYS A 7 -17.42 -3.19 -36.10
N LEU A 8 -16.53 -3.79 -35.34
CA LEU A 8 -15.36 -4.51 -35.81
C LEU A 8 -15.62 -6.03 -35.82
N ASN A 9 -14.63 -6.82 -36.25
CA ASN A 9 -14.71 -8.29 -36.14
C ASN A 9 -14.90 -8.74 -34.70
N ILE A 10 -14.23 -8.04 -33.75
CA ILE A 10 -14.37 -8.23 -32.30
C ILE A 10 -14.56 -6.84 -31.72
N GLY A 11 -15.73 -6.57 -31.11
CA GLY A 11 -16.00 -5.28 -30.43
C GLY A 11 -16.37 -4.16 -31.42
N PHE A 12 -15.96 -2.96 -31.06
CA PHE A 12 -16.28 -1.72 -31.76
C PHE A 12 -15.06 -0.79 -31.81
N ASP A 13 -14.96 0.09 -32.81
CA ASP A 13 -14.09 1.25 -32.66
C ASP A 13 -14.67 2.20 -31.58
N VAL A 14 -13.82 3.08 -31.05
CA VAL A 14 -14.22 4.07 -30.04
C VAL A 14 -14.57 5.37 -30.76
N SER A 15 -15.85 5.75 -30.71
CA SER A 15 -16.33 7.01 -31.27
C SER A 15 -16.03 8.19 -30.36
N GLU A 16 -16.10 7.99 -29.03
CA GLU A 16 -15.82 9.00 -28.03
C GLU A 16 -15.36 8.34 -26.74
N PHE A 17 -14.39 8.91 -26.08
CA PHE A 17 -13.92 8.51 -24.75
C PHE A 17 -13.98 9.72 -23.83
N VAL A 18 -14.70 9.62 -22.70
CA VAL A 18 -14.89 10.71 -21.75
C VAL A 18 -14.65 10.22 -20.32
N GLU A 19 -13.64 10.77 -19.69
CA GLU A 19 -13.32 10.44 -18.31
C GLU A 19 -14.03 11.41 -17.35
N LYS A 20 -14.72 10.85 -16.35
CA LYS A 20 -15.40 11.58 -15.27
C LYS A 20 -16.27 12.77 -15.73
N PRO A 21 -17.26 12.56 -16.59
CA PRO A 21 -18.22 13.61 -16.96
C PRO A 21 -18.99 14.09 -15.70
N ASP A 22 -19.57 15.26 -15.78
CA ASP A 22 -20.47 15.71 -14.72
C ASP A 22 -21.72 14.81 -14.60
N MET A 23 -22.41 14.88 -13.45
CA MET A 23 -23.56 14.02 -13.16
C MET A 23 -24.71 14.13 -14.20
N PRO A 24 -25.09 15.32 -14.68
CA PRO A 24 -26.10 15.45 -15.74
C PRO A 24 -25.68 14.74 -17.03
N THR A 25 -24.44 14.92 -17.46
CA THR A 25 -23.88 14.28 -18.66
C THR A 25 -23.80 12.76 -18.50
N ALA A 26 -23.32 12.28 -17.33
CA ALA A 26 -23.29 10.85 -17.04
C ALA A 26 -24.68 10.21 -17.08
N THR A 27 -25.70 10.90 -16.54
CA THR A 27 -27.08 10.44 -16.58
C THR A 27 -27.61 10.33 -18.02
N GLN A 28 -27.29 11.31 -18.87
CA GLN A 28 -27.62 11.25 -20.30
C GLN A 28 -26.95 10.07 -21.01
N TYR A 29 -25.65 9.83 -20.73
CA TYR A 29 -24.92 8.73 -21.34
C TYR A 29 -25.54 7.38 -21.00
N VAL A 30 -25.85 7.15 -19.72
CA VAL A 30 -26.52 5.92 -19.29
C VAL A 30 -27.92 5.78 -19.92
N SER A 31 -28.70 6.86 -19.99
CA SER A 31 -30.06 6.85 -20.53
C SER A 31 -30.10 6.62 -22.06
N SER A 32 -29.05 7.02 -22.79
CA SER A 32 -28.98 6.85 -24.25
C SER A 32 -28.81 5.41 -24.68
N GLY A 33 -28.19 4.57 -23.84
CA GLY A 33 -27.80 3.20 -24.18
C GLY A 33 -26.67 3.09 -25.22
N GLU A 34 -26.04 4.21 -25.60
CA GLU A 34 -24.95 4.24 -26.59
C GLU A 34 -23.56 4.21 -25.94
N TYR A 35 -23.50 4.45 -24.61
CA TYR A 35 -22.26 4.53 -23.86
C TYR A 35 -22.09 3.32 -22.95
N PHE A 36 -20.84 2.91 -22.80
CA PHE A 36 -20.39 1.85 -21.91
C PHE A 36 -19.52 2.43 -20.79
N TRP A 37 -19.51 1.75 -19.64
CA TRP A 37 -18.59 2.07 -18.56
C TRP A 37 -17.16 1.74 -18.97
N ASN A 38 -16.23 2.66 -18.71
CA ASN A 38 -14.81 2.37 -18.81
C ASN A 38 -14.38 1.55 -17.57
N SER A 39 -13.93 0.33 -17.79
CA SER A 39 -13.40 -0.52 -16.72
C SER A 39 -11.98 -0.12 -16.26
N GLY A 40 -11.31 0.77 -17.00
CA GLY A 40 -9.91 1.08 -16.77
C GLY A 40 -8.94 -0.05 -17.14
N MET A 41 -9.42 -1.10 -17.81
CA MET A 41 -8.59 -2.21 -18.29
C MET A 41 -8.18 -1.96 -19.73
N PHE A 42 -6.88 -1.80 -19.96
CA PHE A 42 -6.30 -1.56 -21.27
C PHE A 42 -5.42 -2.73 -21.70
N MET A 43 -5.52 -3.10 -22.98
CA MET A 43 -4.66 -4.09 -23.60
C MET A 43 -4.05 -3.52 -24.89
N PHE A 44 -2.74 -3.49 -24.97
CA PHE A 44 -2.02 -2.98 -26.14
C PHE A 44 -0.62 -3.60 -26.28
N LYS A 45 -0.06 -3.52 -27.46
CA LYS A 45 1.37 -3.74 -27.66
C LYS A 45 2.12 -2.54 -27.10
N ALA A 46 3.22 -2.76 -26.36
CA ALA A 46 4.04 -1.68 -25.79
C ALA A 46 4.43 -0.64 -26.88
N SER A 47 4.80 -1.10 -28.09
CA SER A 47 5.16 -0.20 -29.19
C SER A 47 4.00 0.68 -29.66
N ALA A 48 2.76 0.18 -29.66
CA ALA A 48 1.59 0.97 -30.03
C ALA A 48 1.29 2.04 -28.96
N PHE A 49 1.36 1.67 -27.69
CA PHE A 49 1.18 2.62 -26.60
C PHE A 49 2.25 3.71 -26.59
N LEU A 50 3.53 3.34 -26.74
CA LEU A 50 4.62 4.31 -26.78
C LEU A 50 4.48 5.29 -27.95
N LYS A 51 4.04 4.81 -29.13
CA LYS A 51 3.75 5.67 -30.27
C LYS A 51 2.59 6.64 -29.98
N ALA A 52 1.51 6.14 -29.38
CA ALA A 52 0.38 6.98 -29.00
C ALA A 52 0.77 8.03 -27.95
N LEU A 53 1.57 7.63 -26.95
CA LEU A 53 2.07 8.52 -25.92
C LEU A 53 2.99 9.61 -26.49
N GLU A 54 3.87 9.26 -27.46
CA GLU A 54 4.73 10.22 -28.16
C GLU A 54 3.93 11.27 -28.93
N VAL A 55 2.81 10.85 -29.53
CA VAL A 55 1.93 11.75 -30.33
C VAL A 55 1.07 12.63 -29.41
N HIS A 56 0.43 12.06 -28.39
CA HIS A 56 -0.61 12.72 -27.63
C HIS A 56 -0.14 13.35 -26.32
N ALA A 57 1.00 12.87 -25.76
CA ALA A 57 1.63 13.39 -24.54
C ALA A 57 3.17 13.35 -24.64
N PRO A 58 3.77 14.11 -25.59
CA PRO A 58 5.20 14.06 -25.89
C PRO A 58 6.10 14.41 -24.69
N ASP A 59 5.63 15.27 -23.78
CA ASP A 59 6.38 15.65 -22.59
C ASP A 59 6.53 14.45 -21.65
N ILE A 60 5.44 13.70 -21.39
CA ILE A 60 5.48 12.47 -20.58
C ILE A 60 6.40 11.44 -21.24
N TYR A 61 6.23 11.20 -22.54
CA TYR A 61 7.07 10.27 -23.29
C TYR A 61 8.56 10.61 -23.19
N SER A 62 8.90 11.90 -23.43
CA SER A 62 10.29 12.36 -23.43
C SER A 62 10.94 12.21 -22.04
N VAL A 63 10.22 12.59 -20.97
CA VAL A 63 10.73 12.48 -19.61
C VAL A 63 10.90 11.02 -19.18
N CYS A 64 9.89 10.18 -19.42
CA CYS A 64 9.97 8.75 -19.11
C CYS A 64 11.11 8.05 -19.87
N LYS A 65 11.32 8.39 -21.14
CA LYS A 65 12.42 7.86 -21.94
C LYS A 65 13.78 8.24 -21.34
N LYS A 66 13.98 9.51 -20.98
CA LYS A 66 15.22 9.98 -20.33
C LYS A 66 15.43 9.33 -18.96
N ALA A 67 14.36 9.16 -18.18
CA ALA A 67 14.46 8.56 -16.85
C ALA A 67 14.89 7.09 -16.91
N ILE A 68 14.41 6.33 -17.91
CA ILE A 68 14.77 4.91 -18.07
C ILE A 68 16.18 4.71 -18.66
N GLU A 69 16.71 5.67 -19.40
CA GLU A 69 18.10 5.63 -19.90
C GLU A 69 19.14 5.70 -18.78
N LYS A 70 18.76 6.22 -17.61
CA LYS A 70 19.58 6.36 -16.40
C LYS A 70 19.10 5.45 -15.27
N THR A 71 18.79 4.20 -15.58
CA THR A 71 18.37 3.26 -14.56
C THR A 71 19.53 2.64 -13.81
N GLU A 72 19.34 2.43 -12.51
CA GLU A 72 20.22 1.63 -11.66
C GLU A 72 19.52 0.32 -11.29
N LYS A 73 20.26 -0.79 -11.32
CA LYS A 73 19.78 -2.07 -10.81
C LYS A 73 20.02 -2.11 -9.30
N ASP A 74 18.95 -2.34 -8.55
CA ASP A 74 18.96 -2.49 -7.11
C ASP A 74 18.26 -3.80 -6.75
N LEU A 75 19.01 -4.89 -6.68
CA LEU A 75 18.50 -6.25 -6.49
C LEU A 75 17.43 -6.62 -7.55
N ASP A 76 16.20 -6.84 -7.10
CA ASP A 76 15.04 -7.17 -7.94
C ASP A 76 14.37 -5.91 -8.55
N PHE A 77 14.86 -4.72 -8.22
CA PHE A 77 14.28 -3.46 -8.67
C PHE A 77 15.09 -2.83 -9.79
N VAL A 78 14.40 -2.15 -10.70
CA VAL A 78 14.98 -1.23 -11.66
C VAL A 78 14.56 0.18 -11.23
N ARG A 79 15.50 0.97 -10.69
CA ARG A 79 15.23 2.33 -10.24
C ARG A 79 15.51 3.31 -11.37
N VAL A 80 14.53 4.12 -11.68
CA VAL A 80 14.68 5.22 -12.63
C VAL A 80 15.32 6.42 -11.93
N ASP A 81 15.96 7.31 -12.70
CA ASP A 81 16.48 8.58 -12.18
C ASP A 81 15.35 9.39 -11.52
N LYS A 82 15.48 9.63 -10.21
CA LYS A 82 14.46 10.25 -9.37
C LYS A 82 14.16 11.69 -9.79
N ASP A 83 15.17 12.47 -10.10
CA ASP A 83 15.02 13.90 -10.39
C ASP A 83 14.41 14.11 -11.77
N ILE A 84 14.83 13.30 -12.74
CA ILE A 84 14.20 13.30 -14.07
C ILE A 84 12.75 12.87 -13.96
N PHE A 85 12.45 11.77 -13.27
CA PHE A 85 11.08 11.27 -13.16
C PHE A 85 10.16 12.23 -12.38
N ALA A 86 10.68 12.92 -11.37
CA ALA A 86 9.95 13.93 -10.60
C ALA A 86 9.52 15.15 -11.47
N SER A 87 10.19 15.38 -12.59
CA SER A 87 9.82 16.42 -13.56
C SER A 87 8.73 16.01 -14.54
N CYS A 88 8.28 14.73 -14.48
CA CYS A 88 7.25 14.22 -15.39
C CYS A 88 5.89 14.85 -15.08
N PRO A 89 5.16 15.36 -16.08
CA PRO A 89 3.78 15.77 -15.88
C PRO A 89 2.94 14.61 -15.34
N SER A 90 2.08 14.89 -14.34
CA SER A 90 1.19 13.90 -13.75
C SER A 90 -0.14 13.91 -14.50
N ASP A 91 -0.37 12.86 -15.30
CA ASP A 91 -1.62 12.69 -16.05
C ASP A 91 -1.96 11.19 -16.16
N SER A 92 -3.26 10.85 -16.27
CA SER A 92 -3.68 9.47 -16.49
C SER A 92 -3.64 9.09 -17.96
N ILE A 93 -3.57 7.79 -18.26
CA ILE A 93 -3.68 7.28 -19.63
C ILE A 93 -4.98 7.73 -20.30
N ASP A 94 -6.05 7.89 -19.53
CA ASP A 94 -7.36 8.32 -20.02
C ASP A 94 -7.27 9.70 -20.68
N TYR A 95 -6.73 10.69 -19.95
CA TYR A 95 -6.57 12.06 -20.46
C TYR A 95 -5.38 12.23 -21.40
N ALA A 96 -4.27 11.55 -21.09
CA ALA A 96 -3.05 11.68 -21.87
C ALA A 96 -3.19 11.10 -23.28
N VAL A 97 -3.92 9.99 -23.43
CA VAL A 97 -3.99 9.21 -24.66
C VAL A 97 -5.42 8.91 -25.09
N MET A 98 -6.26 8.33 -24.22
CA MET A 98 -7.52 7.71 -24.64
C MET A 98 -8.56 8.71 -25.13
N GLU A 99 -8.65 9.88 -24.56
CA GLU A 99 -9.54 10.96 -25.05
C GLU A 99 -9.09 11.58 -26.37
N LYS A 100 -7.83 11.32 -26.80
CA LYS A 100 -7.21 11.99 -27.95
C LYS A 100 -6.99 11.04 -29.14
N THR A 101 -6.86 9.74 -28.88
CA THR A 101 -6.54 8.78 -29.93
C THR A 101 -7.78 8.36 -30.73
N SER A 102 -7.61 8.22 -32.02
CA SER A 102 -8.60 7.62 -32.90
C SER A 102 -8.34 6.13 -33.21
N GLU A 103 -7.29 5.55 -32.61
CA GLU A 103 -6.88 4.16 -32.88
C GLU A 103 -7.38 3.19 -31.78
N ALA A 104 -8.26 3.63 -30.88
CA ALA A 104 -8.82 2.81 -29.82
C ALA A 104 -9.95 1.91 -30.34
N ALA A 105 -10.00 0.70 -29.80
CA ALA A 105 -11.12 -0.22 -29.93
C ALA A 105 -11.61 -0.66 -28.54
N MET A 106 -12.90 -0.99 -28.46
CA MET A 106 -13.50 -1.49 -27.22
C MET A 106 -14.11 -2.87 -27.45
N VAL A 107 -14.03 -3.69 -26.39
CA VAL A 107 -14.73 -4.98 -26.30
C VAL A 107 -15.65 -4.93 -25.10
N THR A 108 -16.93 -5.24 -25.29
CA THR A 108 -17.89 -5.29 -24.19
C THR A 108 -17.59 -6.49 -23.29
N LEU A 109 -17.67 -6.27 -21.98
CA LEU A 109 -17.44 -7.30 -20.96
C LEU A 109 -18.66 -7.39 -20.06
N ASP A 110 -19.26 -8.58 -20.02
CA ASP A 110 -20.33 -8.93 -19.08
C ASP A 110 -19.85 -10.12 -18.23
N ALA A 111 -19.06 -9.81 -17.22
CA ALA A 111 -18.41 -10.80 -16.35
C ALA A 111 -18.64 -10.52 -14.85
N GLY A 112 -19.66 -9.72 -14.51
CA GLY A 112 -19.89 -9.30 -13.12
C GLY A 112 -18.73 -8.49 -12.53
N TRP A 113 -18.01 -7.76 -13.38
CA TRP A 113 -16.85 -6.96 -12.97
C TRP A 113 -17.27 -5.77 -12.09
N SER A 114 -16.50 -5.52 -11.05
CA SER A 114 -16.58 -4.31 -10.21
C SER A 114 -15.18 -3.74 -10.01
N ASP A 115 -15.05 -2.42 -10.00
CA ASP A 115 -13.78 -1.74 -9.72
C ASP A 115 -13.36 -1.82 -8.25
N VAL A 116 -14.28 -2.25 -7.37
CA VAL A 116 -14.09 -2.35 -5.92
C VAL A 116 -13.44 -1.09 -5.32
N GLY A 117 -13.82 0.07 -5.86
CA GLY A 117 -13.21 1.36 -5.53
C GLY A 117 -13.64 1.94 -4.16
N SER A 118 -14.51 1.28 -3.43
CA SER A 118 -15.02 1.73 -2.14
C SER A 118 -15.34 0.58 -1.20
N TRP A 119 -15.45 0.87 0.10
CA TRP A 119 -15.92 -0.09 1.10
C TRP A 119 -17.35 -0.58 0.82
N SER A 120 -18.20 0.27 0.22
CA SER A 120 -19.53 -0.11 -0.22
C SER A 120 -19.48 -1.15 -1.34
N SER A 121 -18.56 -1.02 -2.28
CA SER A 121 -18.38 -2.00 -3.35
C SER A 121 -17.90 -3.37 -2.83
N LEU A 122 -17.10 -3.40 -1.77
CA LEU A 122 -16.75 -4.64 -1.08
C LEU A 122 -17.96 -5.31 -0.45
N TRP A 123 -18.88 -4.53 0.14
CA TRP A 123 -20.15 -5.07 0.60
C TRP A 123 -21.03 -5.57 -0.55
N GLU A 124 -21.08 -4.83 -1.67
CA GLU A 124 -21.90 -5.21 -2.83
C GLU A 124 -21.47 -6.56 -3.42
N THR A 125 -20.17 -6.78 -3.53
CA THR A 125 -19.55 -7.97 -4.14
C THR A 125 -19.35 -9.14 -3.18
N GLY A 126 -19.33 -8.87 -1.86
CA GLY A 126 -19.10 -9.90 -0.83
C GLY A 126 -20.28 -10.84 -0.63
N GLU A 127 -20.00 -12.04 -0.10
CA GLU A 127 -21.03 -13.00 0.32
C GLU A 127 -21.77 -12.47 1.54
N LYS A 128 -23.10 -12.42 1.46
CA LYS A 128 -23.95 -11.85 2.51
C LYS A 128 -24.54 -12.95 3.38
N ASP A 129 -24.61 -12.71 4.69
CA ASP A 129 -25.38 -13.53 5.62
C ASP A 129 -26.91 -13.35 5.43
N ALA A 130 -27.70 -14.04 6.22
CA ALA A 130 -29.17 -13.94 6.17
C ALA A 130 -29.73 -12.54 6.46
N ASN A 131 -28.93 -11.68 7.10
CA ASN A 131 -29.28 -10.30 7.43
C ASN A 131 -28.68 -9.27 6.45
N GLY A 132 -28.05 -9.73 5.37
CA GLY A 132 -27.41 -8.88 4.38
C GLY A 132 -26.05 -8.32 4.78
N ASN A 133 -25.41 -8.87 5.81
CA ASN A 133 -24.09 -8.41 6.25
C ASN A 133 -22.98 -9.18 5.53
N VAL A 134 -21.86 -8.49 5.33
CA VAL A 134 -20.58 -9.08 4.91
C VAL A 134 -19.59 -8.94 6.06
N THR A 135 -19.01 -10.04 6.52
CA THR A 135 -18.08 -10.06 7.65
C THR A 135 -16.76 -10.70 7.29
N ILE A 136 -15.65 -10.13 7.77
CA ILE A 136 -14.30 -10.63 7.62
C ILE A 136 -13.62 -10.59 8.99
N GLY A 137 -12.93 -11.68 9.36
CA GLY A 137 -12.21 -11.79 10.63
C GLY A 137 -13.10 -12.16 11.81
N ASP A 138 -12.67 -11.80 13.03
CA ASP A 138 -13.36 -12.15 14.28
C ASP A 138 -14.46 -11.11 14.58
N THR A 139 -15.71 -11.46 14.24
CA THR A 139 -16.85 -10.54 14.33
C THR A 139 -18.04 -11.14 15.04
N LEU A 140 -18.73 -10.34 15.85
CA LEU A 140 -20.01 -10.68 16.48
C LEU A 140 -21.06 -9.62 16.11
N LEU A 141 -22.15 -10.04 15.44
CA LEU A 141 -23.22 -9.13 15.03
C LEU A 141 -24.52 -9.52 15.73
N GLU A 142 -25.14 -8.54 16.39
CA GLU A 142 -26.44 -8.72 17.07
C GLU A 142 -27.41 -7.63 16.60
N GLY A 143 -28.52 -8.04 15.98
CA GLY A 143 -29.52 -7.08 15.43
C GLY A 143 -28.96 -6.12 14.40
N THR A 144 -27.88 -6.49 13.71
CA THR A 144 -27.20 -5.67 12.69
C THR A 144 -27.56 -6.18 11.30
N THR A 145 -27.84 -5.24 10.38
CA THR A 145 -28.29 -5.57 9.02
C THR A 145 -27.57 -4.74 7.95
N ASN A 146 -27.48 -5.29 6.72
CA ASN A 146 -26.98 -4.62 5.52
C ASN A 146 -25.60 -3.95 5.70
N SER A 147 -24.72 -4.51 6.52
CA SER A 147 -23.49 -3.88 6.97
C SER A 147 -22.26 -4.63 6.49
N TYR A 148 -21.14 -3.91 6.36
CA TYR A 148 -19.81 -4.47 6.10
C TYR A 148 -18.96 -4.34 7.35
N VAL A 149 -18.41 -5.44 7.86
CA VAL A 149 -17.57 -5.45 9.05
C VAL A 149 -16.29 -6.22 8.75
N ASN A 150 -15.16 -5.54 8.79
CA ASN A 150 -13.82 -6.12 8.63
C ASN A 150 -13.02 -5.95 9.91
N ALA A 151 -12.65 -7.06 10.53
CA ALA A 151 -11.85 -7.15 11.76
C ALA A 151 -10.53 -7.85 11.43
N GLU A 152 -9.46 -7.10 11.24
CA GLU A 152 -8.16 -7.67 10.87
C GLU A 152 -7.40 -8.25 12.08
N HIS A 153 -7.59 -7.67 13.27
CA HIS A 153 -6.78 -8.00 14.46
C HIS A 153 -7.59 -8.24 15.71
N SER A 154 -8.61 -7.41 15.97
CA SER A 154 -9.37 -7.43 17.22
C SER A 154 -10.77 -7.96 16.97
N LEU A 155 -11.37 -8.61 17.99
CA LEU A 155 -12.79 -8.91 17.96
C LEU A 155 -13.59 -7.61 17.78
N VAL A 156 -14.45 -7.56 16.77
CA VAL A 156 -15.37 -6.45 16.52
C VAL A 156 -16.82 -6.90 16.77
N ALA A 157 -17.44 -6.33 17.79
CA ALA A 157 -18.86 -6.56 18.08
C ALA A 157 -19.70 -5.37 17.58
N VAL A 158 -20.73 -5.64 16.78
CA VAL A 158 -21.64 -4.61 16.24
C VAL A 158 -23.06 -4.95 16.64
N ILE A 159 -23.75 -4.02 17.33
CA ILE A 159 -25.05 -4.26 17.92
C ILE A 159 -26.05 -3.20 17.45
N GLY A 160 -27.16 -3.65 16.85
CA GLY A 160 -28.33 -2.82 16.53
C GLY A 160 -28.07 -1.74 15.48
N LEU A 161 -27.10 -1.93 14.59
CA LEU A 161 -26.80 -0.97 13.52
C LEU A 161 -27.26 -1.47 12.15
N GLU A 162 -27.54 -0.54 11.27
CA GLU A 162 -27.95 -0.79 9.89
C GLU A 162 -27.14 0.08 8.93
N ASP A 163 -26.83 -0.45 7.74
CA ASP A 163 -26.14 0.27 6.67
C ASP A 163 -24.80 0.89 7.10
N VAL A 164 -24.03 0.20 7.92
CA VAL A 164 -22.71 0.67 8.36
C VAL A 164 -21.57 -0.07 7.69
N VAL A 165 -20.45 0.62 7.60
CA VAL A 165 -19.13 0.07 7.30
C VAL A 165 -18.28 0.21 8.56
N VAL A 166 -17.78 -0.90 9.07
CA VAL A 166 -16.83 -0.97 10.18
C VAL A 166 -15.56 -1.64 9.68
N VAL A 167 -14.43 -0.96 9.81
CA VAL A 167 -13.11 -1.49 9.43
C VAL A 167 -12.17 -1.27 10.60
N GLU A 168 -11.66 -2.36 11.13
CA GLU A 168 -10.63 -2.37 12.17
C GLU A 168 -9.33 -2.88 11.55
N THR A 169 -8.26 -2.12 11.75
CA THR A 169 -6.88 -2.44 11.40
C THR A 169 -5.98 -2.25 12.61
N LYS A 170 -4.71 -2.64 12.49
CA LYS A 170 -3.71 -2.39 13.56
C LYS A 170 -3.58 -0.91 13.95
N ASP A 171 -3.92 0.00 13.02
CA ASP A 171 -3.64 1.43 13.16
C ASP A 171 -4.86 2.24 13.57
N ALA A 172 -6.05 1.84 13.12
CA ALA A 172 -7.26 2.63 13.30
C ALA A 172 -8.53 1.80 13.22
N VAL A 173 -9.60 2.36 13.76
CA VAL A 173 -10.96 1.87 13.56
C VAL A 173 -11.76 2.93 12.83
N MET A 174 -12.37 2.57 11.72
CA MET A 174 -13.30 3.41 10.99
C MET A 174 -14.74 2.88 11.15
N VAL A 175 -15.65 3.76 11.48
CA VAL A 175 -17.09 3.48 11.45
C VAL A 175 -17.75 4.56 10.61
N ALA A 176 -18.47 4.17 9.58
CA ALA A 176 -19.15 5.09 8.68
C ALA A 176 -20.52 4.55 8.28
N ASN A 177 -21.46 5.46 7.97
CA ASN A 177 -22.64 5.05 7.22
C ASN A 177 -22.19 4.64 5.80
N LYS A 178 -22.72 3.55 5.28
CA LYS A 178 -22.33 2.98 3.98
C LYS A 178 -22.45 4.00 2.84
N LYS A 179 -23.46 4.86 2.84
CA LYS A 179 -23.66 5.93 1.84
C LYS A 179 -22.61 7.04 1.92
N ASN A 180 -21.94 7.19 3.06
CA ASN A 180 -20.97 8.25 3.32
C ASN A 180 -19.51 7.71 3.37
N ALA A 181 -19.31 6.44 3.12
CA ALA A 181 -17.98 5.80 3.21
C ALA A 181 -16.95 6.44 2.26
N GLU A 182 -17.39 7.03 1.15
CA GLU A 182 -16.53 7.78 0.21
C GLU A 182 -15.89 9.05 0.82
N HIS A 183 -16.53 9.62 1.87
CA HIS A 183 -16.02 10.80 2.56
C HIS A 183 -14.77 10.53 3.41
N ILE A 184 -14.30 9.28 3.49
CA ILE A 184 -13.05 8.92 4.16
C ILE A 184 -11.86 9.78 3.72
N LYS A 185 -11.85 10.23 2.45
CA LYS A 185 -10.82 11.14 1.91
C LYS A 185 -10.69 12.44 2.71
N THR A 186 -11.78 12.95 3.26
CA THR A 186 -11.77 14.14 4.11
C THR A 186 -11.02 13.89 5.42
N VAL A 187 -11.23 12.71 6.02
CA VAL A 187 -10.50 12.29 7.23
C VAL A 187 -9.01 12.11 6.94
N VAL A 188 -8.67 11.44 5.83
CA VAL A 188 -7.28 11.25 5.40
C VAL A 188 -6.58 12.59 5.17
N ASN A 189 -7.23 13.55 4.50
CA ASN A 189 -6.69 14.89 4.28
C ASN A 189 -6.46 15.65 5.60
N ARG A 190 -7.34 15.45 6.59
CA ARG A 190 -7.18 16.02 7.93
C ARG A 190 -5.99 15.40 8.67
N LEU A 191 -5.85 14.07 8.67
CA LEU A 191 -4.69 13.37 9.24
C LEU A 191 -3.37 13.89 8.64
N LYS A 192 -3.34 14.09 7.32
CA LYS A 192 -2.21 14.68 6.61
C LYS A 192 -1.91 16.11 7.06
N ALA A 193 -2.94 16.96 7.15
CA ALA A 193 -2.78 18.36 7.59
C ALA A 193 -2.28 18.46 9.04
N GLU A 194 -2.74 17.56 9.91
CA GLU A 194 -2.34 17.45 11.32
C GLU A 194 -1.00 16.71 11.50
N LYS A 195 -0.37 16.22 10.41
CA LYS A 195 0.87 15.43 10.41
C LYS A 195 0.82 14.23 11.34
N ARG A 196 -0.30 13.54 11.37
CA ARG A 196 -0.47 12.36 12.20
C ARG A 196 0.27 11.16 11.59
N PRO A 197 0.92 10.34 12.45
CA PRO A 197 1.70 9.19 11.97
C PRO A 197 0.85 8.16 11.19
N GLU A 198 -0.44 8.03 11.50
CA GLU A 198 -1.36 7.10 10.84
C GLU A 198 -1.57 7.43 9.35
N PHE A 199 -1.22 8.64 8.92
CA PHE A 199 -1.24 9.02 7.50
C PHE A 199 -0.01 8.50 6.74
N GLU A 200 1.18 8.52 7.37
CA GLU A 200 2.45 8.21 6.71
C GLU A 200 2.88 6.76 6.88
N PHE A 201 2.64 6.19 8.05
CA PHE A 201 3.20 4.90 8.44
C PHE A 201 2.11 3.98 8.98
N HIS A 202 2.05 2.79 8.43
CA HIS A 202 1.36 1.69 9.10
C HIS A 202 2.16 1.25 10.31
N ARG A 203 1.47 0.74 11.34
CA ARG A 203 2.11 0.17 12.53
C ARG A 203 3.06 -0.97 12.15
N GLU A 204 2.65 -1.79 11.16
CA GLU A 204 3.50 -2.80 10.56
C GLU A 204 4.14 -2.28 9.27
N VAL A 205 5.46 -2.37 9.21
CA VAL A 205 6.26 -1.88 8.08
C VAL A 205 7.07 -3.02 7.48
N PHE A 206 6.85 -3.28 6.20
CA PHE A 206 7.59 -4.29 5.44
C PHE A 206 8.92 -3.73 4.93
N ARG A 207 9.95 -4.58 5.00
CA ARG A 207 11.29 -4.31 4.54
C ARG A 207 11.80 -5.49 3.70
N PRO A 208 12.85 -5.33 2.87
CA PRO A 208 13.42 -6.45 2.12
C PRO A 208 13.80 -7.64 3.01
N TRP A 209 14.32 -7.37 4.21
CA TRP A 209 14.72 -8.37 5.18
C TRP A 209 13.57 -9.01 5.99
N GLY A 210 12.35 -8.46 5.95
CA GLY A 210 11.21 -8.94 6.72
C GLY A 210 10.21 -7.85 7.05
N SER A 211 9.81 -7.73 8.33
CA SER A 211 8.92 -6.66 8.78
C SER A 211 9.18 -6.29 10.24
N TYR A 212 8.67 -5.15 10.65
CA TYR A 212 8.51 -4.82 12.06
C TYR A 212 7.12 -4.26 12.32
N ASP A 213 6.58 -4.57 13.50
CA ASP A 213 5.29 -4.09 14.00
C ASP A 213 5.54 -3.29 15.29
N SER A 214 5.17 -2.00 15.32
CA SER A 214 5.26 -1.15 16.50
C SER A 214 4.10 -1.46 17.44
N ILE A 215 4.34 -2.30 18.44
CA ILE A 215 3.30 -2.83 19.34
C ILE A 215 2.84 -1.77 20.34
N ASP A 216 3.80 -1.03 20.93
CA ASP A 216 3.51 -0.04 21.96
C ASP A 216 4.51 1.12 21.92
N ASN A 217 4.05 2.32 22.29
CA ASN A 217 4.85 3.54 22.32
C ASN A 217 4.54 4.37 23.55
N GLY A 218 5.59 4.84 24.21
CA GLY A 218 5.50 5.82 25.29
C GLY A 218 6.48 6.96 25.12
N GLY A 219 6.47 7.93 26.03
CA GLY A 219 7.35 9.10 25.94
C GLY A 219 8.84 8.78 25.94
N ARG A 220 9.24 7.62 26.48
CA ARG A 220 10.65 7.22 26.61
C ARG A 220 10.90 5.76 26.24
N PHE A 221 9.94 5.08 25.64
CA PHE A 221 10.10 3.71 25.16
C PHE A 221 9.31 3.47 23.88
N LYS A 222 9.75 2.48 23.12
CA LYS A 222 9.03 1.91 21.98
C LYS A 222 9.25 0.40 21.98
N VAL A 223 8.18 -0.36 21.75
CA VAL A 223 8.24 -1.83 21.63
C VAL A 223 7.91 -2.22 20.20
N LYS A 224 8.79 -2.99 19.59
CA LYS A 224 8.58 -3.54 18.24
C LYS A 224 8.66 -5.06 18.26
N ARG A 225 7.81 -5.71 17.47
CA ARG A 225 8.02 -7.08 17.03
C ARG A 225 8.76 -7.02 15.70
N ILE A 226 9.88 -7.70 15.60
CA ILE A 226 10.70 -7.76 14.38
C ILE A 226 10.67 -9.19 13.87
N THR A 227 10.35 -9.36 12.58
CA THR A 227 10.38 -10.65 11.88
C THR A 227 11.41 -10.59 10.77
N VAL A 228 12.43 -11.45 10.84
CA VAL A 228 13.53 -11.50 9.85
C VAL A 228 13.45 -12.79 9.06
N LYS A 229 13.40 -12.67 7.73
CA LYS A 229 13.38 -13.82 6.81
C LYS A 229 14.65 -14.66 6.95
N PRO A 230 14.60 -15.97 6.62
CA PRO A 230 15.78 -16.83 6.58
C PRO A 230 16.92 -16.25 5.71
N GLY A 231 18.13 -16.20 6.24
CA GLY A 231 19.31 -15.69 5.56
C GLY A 231 19.39 -14.17 5.40
N GLU A 232 18.42 -13.43 5.93
CA GLU A 232 18.38 -11.96 5.85
C GLU A 232 18.94 -11.32 7.12
N LYS A 233 19.32 -10.05 7.00
CA LYS A 233 19.92 -9.28 8.09
C LYS A 233 19.49 -7.81 8.07
N LEU A 234 19.46 -7.20 9.24
CA LEU A 234 19.32 -5.76 9.39
C LEU A 234 20.66 -5.05 9.04
N SER A 235 20.58 -3.74 8.80
CA SER A 235 21.76 -2.90 8.62
C SER A 235 22.70 -2.97 9.83
N VAL A 236 23.99 -2.79 9.60
CA VAL A 236 24.92 -2.46 10.68
C VAL A 236 24.67 -1.01 11.07
N GLN A 237 24.27 -0.78 12.30
CA GLN A 237 23.75 0.53 12.74
C GLN A 237 24.13 0.87 14.18
N MET A 238 23.97 2.13 14.56
CA MET A 238 24.02 2.59 15.93
C MET A 238 23.01 3.71 16.20
N HIS A 239 22.79 4.02 17.46
CA HIS A 239 21.88 5.07 17.92
C HIS A 239 22.56 5.96 18.96
N HIS A 240 22.37 7.29 18.84
CA HIS A 240 22.96 8.24 19.79
C HIS A 240 22.15 8.41 21.08
N HIS A 241 20.82 8.16 21.04
CA HIS A 241 19.93 8.58 22.13
C HIS A 241 19.09 7.45 22.72
N ARG A 242 19.21 6.21 22.18
CA ARG A 242 18.45 5.07 22.66
C ARG A 242 19.31 3.82 22.85
N ALA A 243 18.96 3.03 23.86
CA ALA A 243 19.41 1.67 24.07
C ALA A 243 18.33 0.70 23.60
N GLU A 244 18.70 -0.55 23.33
CA GLU A 244 17.77 -1.58 22.89
C GLU A 244 17.93 -2.86 23.71
N HIS A 245 16.82 -3.54 24.00
CA HIS A 245 16.77 -4.89 24.52
C HIS A 245 16.07 -5.77 23.49
N TRP A 246 16.71 -6.84 23.09
CA TRP A 246 16.15 -7.82 22.16
C TRP A 246 15.92 -9.14 22.87
N VAL A 247 14.73 -9.72 22.71
CA VAL A 247 14.35 -11.02 23.22
C VAL A 247 13.92 -11.89 22.04
N VAL A 248 14.60 -13.00 21.81
CA VAL A 248 14.23 -13.95 20.73
C VAL A 248 13.00 -14.72 21.16
N VAL A 249 11.96 -14.68 20.34
CA VAL A 249 10.69 -15.38 20.56
C VAL A 249 10.67 -16.70 19.81
N SER A 250 11.12 -16.70 18.54
CA SER A 250 11.17 -17.87 17.70
C SER A 250 12.36 -17.80 16.74
N GLY A 251 12.98 -18.95 16.48
CA GLY A 251 14.13 -19.05 15.60
C GLY A 251 15.47 -18.80 16.29
N THR A 252 16.48 -18.39 15.51
CA THR A 252 17.83 -18.17 15.99
C THR A 252 18.39 -16.88 15.41
N ALA A 253 19.05 -16.09 16.23
CA ALA A 253 19.65 -14.81 15.84
C ALA A 253 21.17 -14.83 15.99
N ASN A 254 21.89 -14.35 14.99
CA ASN A 254 23.27 -13.89 15.16
C ASN A 254 23.22 -12.39 15.47
N VAL A 255 23.65 -12.00 16.66
CA VAL A 255 23.72 -10.61 17.10
C VAL A 255 25.17 -10.19 17.20
N THR A 256 25.53 -9.14 16.46
CA THR A 256 26.84 -8.51 16.54
C THR A 256 26.75 -7.20 17.32
N ILE A 257 27.61 -7.00 18.31
CA ILE A 257 27.74 -5.76 19.08
C ILE A 257 29.23 -5.39 19.14
N GLY A 258 29.61 -4.27 18.52
CA GLY A 258 31.01 -3.96 18.29
C GLY A 258 31.68 -5.03 17.45
N ASP A 259 32.73 -5.64 18.00
CA ASP A 259 33.50 -6.71 17.33
C ASP A 259 33.06 -8.13 17.75
N GLU A 260 32.13 -8.25 18.69
CA GLU A 260 31.68 -9.53 19.21
C GLU A 260 30.38 -9.97 18.53
N THR A 261 30.34 -11.25 18.11
CA THR A 261 29.12 -11.88 17.57
C THR A 261 28.72 -13.04 18.47
N GLN A 262 27.48 -13.08 18.88
CA GLN A 262 26.89 -14.17 19.67
C GLN A 262 25.64 -14.70 18.98
N MET A 263 25.42 -16.00 19.14
CA MET A 263 24.20 -16.67 18.71
C MET A 263 23.20 -16.66 19.87
N LEU A 264 21.98 -16.21 19.61
CA LEU A 264 20.86 -16.27 20.55
C LEU A 264 19.79 -17.21 20.01
N THR A 265 19.30 -18.08 20.88
CA THR A 265 18.19 -18.98 20.63
C THR A 265 16.89 -18.48 21.31
N GLU A 266 15.81 -19.21 21.14
CA GLU A 266 14.52 -18.87 21.76
C GLU A 266 14.65 -18.66 23.28
N ASN A 267 13.95 -17.64 23.77
CA ASN A 267 13.94 -17.21 25.17
C ASN A 267 15.27 -16.62 25.67
N GLU A 268 16.26 -16.38 24.81
CA GLU A 268 17.47 -15.64 25.13
C GLU A 268 17.31 -14.15 24.78
N SER A 269 18.07 -13.30 25.46
CA SER A 269 17.99 -11.85 25.28
C SER A 269 19.36 -11.18 25.33
N VAL A 270 19.44 -10.00 24.73
CA VAL A 270 20.65 -9.19 24.71
C VAL A 270 20.33 -7.71 24.93
N TYR A 271 21.22 -7.02 25.64
CA TYR A 271 21.19 -5.57 25.82
C TYR A 271 22.19 -4.90 24.88
N ILE A 272 21.74 -3.87 24.16
CA ILE A 272 22.54 -3.05 23.25
C ILE A 272 22.63 -1.64 23.86
N PRO A 273 23.81 -1.22 24.35
CA PRO A 273 24.00 0.10 24.93
C PRO A 273 23.84 1.22 23.92
N ILE A 274 23.53 2.43 24.40
CA ILE A 274 23.56 3.65 23.59
C ILE A 274 24.94 3.80 22.94
N GLY A 275 24.98 4.11 21.65
CA GLY A 275 26.20 4.31 20.87
C GLY A 275 26.93 3.02 20.44
N ALA A 276 26.47 1.85 20.83
CA ALA A 276 27.04 0.61 20.36
C ALA A 276 26.66 0.32 18.90
N VAL A 277 27.66 0.02 18.08
CA VAL A 277 27.43 -0.46 16.69
C VAL A 277 26.93 -1.91 16.78
N HIS A 278 25.82 -2.20 16.11
CA HIS A 278 25.20 -3.52 16.21
C HIS A 278 24.53 -3.95 14.89
N ALA A 279 24.30 -5.25 14.78
CA ALA A 279 23.61 -5.88 13.66
C ALA A 279 22.87 -7.14 14.11
N LEU A 280 21.82 -7.49 13.38
CA LEU A 280 21.00 -8.68 13.54
C LEU A 280 20.95 -9.47 12.25
N GLU A 281 21.18 -10.78 12.32
CA GLU A 281 21.06 -11.69 11.19
C GLU A 281 20.27 -12.93 11.58
N ASN A 282 19.42 -13.43 10.69
CA ASN A 282 18.78 -14.73 10.80
C ASN A 282 19.60 -15.80 10.05
N PRO A 283 20.45 -16.60 10.72
CA PRO A 283 21.22 -17.66 10.08
C PRO A 283 20.38 -18.91 9.79
N GLY A 284 19.15 -18.97 10.31
CA GLY A 284 18.26 -20.12 10.27
C GLY A 284 17.56 -20.32 8.93
N LYS A 285 16.70 -21.35 8.89
CA LYS A 285 15.85 -21.68 7.74
C LYS A 285 14.38 -21.36 7.96
N ILE A 286 14.04 -20.89 9.14
CA ILE A 286 12.67 -20.42 9.51
C ILE A 286 12.75 -18.93 9.82
N PRO A 287 11.63 -18.19 9.78
CA PRO A 287 11.61 -16.80 10.22
C PRO A 287 12.12 -16.67 11.66
N LEU A 288 12.95 -15.67 11.89
CA LEU A 288 13.33 -15.21 13.23
C LEU A 288 12.33 -14.17 13.70
N GLU A 289 11.76 -14.37 14.87
CA GLU A 289 10.91 -13.39 15.52
C GLU A 289 11.51 -12.96 16.84
N LEU A 290 11.59 -11.64 17.08
CA LEU A 290 12.07 -11.06 18.32
C LEU A 290 11.24 -9.86 18.76
N ILE A 291 11.24 -9.60 20.06
CA ILE A 291 10.71 -8.37 20.66
C ILE A 291 11.88 -7.45 20.95
N GLU A 292 11.81 -6.25 20.39
CA GLU A 292 12.72 -5.15 20.62
C GLU A 292 12.08 -4.14 21.56
N VAL A 293 12.73 -3.83 22.67
CA VAL A 293 12.36 -2.71 23.54
C VAL A 293 13.41 -1.63 23.40
N GLN A 294 13.04 -0.53 22.80
CA GLN A 294 13.85 0.68 22.70
C GLN A 294 13.57 1.59 23.90
N SER A 295 14.59 2.14 24.53
CA SER A 295 14.45 3.09 25.62
C SER A 295 15.45 4.24 25.52
N GLY A 296 14.99 5.49 25.70
CA GLY A 296 15.86 6.65 25.56
C GLY A 296 15.15 7.98 25.60
N ALA A 297 15.92 9.03 25.40
CA ALA A 297 15.42 10.40 25.37
C ALA A 297 14.82 10.77 23.99
N TYR A 298 15.26 10.09 22.94
CA TYR A 298 14.79 10.28 21.58
C TYR A 298 14.69 8.94 20.85
N LEU A 299 13.55 8.68 20.20
CA LEU A 299 13.21 7.40 19.59
C LEU A 299 12.84 7.53 18.11
N GLY A 300 13.23 8.63 17.46
CA GLY A 300 13.01 8.87 16.02
C GLY A 300 13.83 7.91 15.14
N GLU A 301 13.32 7.58 13.97
CA GLU A 301 14.05 6.72 13.01
C GLU A 301 15.25 7.46 12.37
N ASP A 302 15.29 8.77 12.47
CA ASP A 302 16.42 9.65 12.07
C ASP A 302 17.61 9.60 13.05
N ASP A 303 17.46 8.97 14.23
CA ASP A 303 18.57 8.64 15.13
C ASP A 303 19.41 7.43 14.68
N ILE A 304 19.00 6.77 13.60
CA ILE A 304 19.70 5.60 13.08
C ILE A 304 20.87 6.02 12.20
N VAL A 305 22.11 5.77 12.67
CA VAL A 305 23.33 5.87 11.85
C VAL A 305 23.62 4.51 11.22
N ARG A 306 23.57 4.41 9.90
CA ARG A 306 23.83 3.17 9.16
C ARG A 306 25.25 3.14 8.61
N PHE A 307 26.04 2.14 8.98
CA PHE A 307 27.43 1.95 8.50
C PHE A 307 27.49 1.06 7.27
N SER A 308 26.67 0.02 7.22
CA SER A 308 26.50 -0.80 6.04
C SER A 308 25.08 -1.32 5.94
N ASP A 309 24.52 -1.31 4.74
CA ASP A 309 23.19 -1.82 4.47
C ASP A 309 23.19 -2.57 3.14
N ARG A 310 22.82 -3.87 3.19
CA ARG A 310 22.75 -4.76 2.02
C ARG A 310 21.71 -4.28 1.01
N TYR A 311 20.77 -3.44 1.44
CA TYR A 311 19.62 -3.02 0.65
C TYR A 311 19.71 -1.57 0.17
N GLY A 312 20.88 -0.95 0.25
CA GLY A 312 21.15 0.37 -0.32
C GLY A 312 20.54 1.57 0.44
N ARG A 313 20.17 1.39 1.73
CA ARG A 313 19.60 2.45 2.58
C ARG A 313 20.64 3.20 3.42
N SER A 314 21.94 2.96 3.20
CA SER A 314 22.98 3.74 3.88
C SER A 314 22.89 5.19 3.43
N ASP A 315 22.78 6.11 4.39
CA ASP A 315 22.86 7.53 4.13
C ASP A 315 24.23 7.84 3.50
N LYS A 316 24.20 8.45 2.31
CA LYS A 316 25.38 8.99 1.64
C LYS A 316 25.70 10.37 2.17
#